data_6a32605550f5fd81b46b7f8b3c6ebb84
#
_entry.id   6a32605550f5fd81b46b7f8b3c6ebb84
#
_cell.length_a   1.000
_cell.length_b   1.000
_cell.length_c   1.000
_cell.angle_alpha   90.00
_cell.angle_beta   90.00
_cell.angle_gamma   90.00
#
_symmetry.space_group_name_H-M   'P 1'
#
loop_
_entity.id
_entity.type
_entity.pdbx_description
1 polymer ?
#
loop_
_entity_poly.entity_id
_entity_poly.type
_entity_poly.pdbx_seq_one_letter_code
_entity_poly.pdbx_strand_id
1 'polypeptide(L)'
;MIVLILTLASSIAWFISSLIGGGSPLILIPLISVLISTSAVPPVITTGMLFGNAQRVGLYWRHIEWRLVVWCLPGASVGAVLGAFVVSRTRIEWLSLLLAGFLLASVFGLLNSQRSQSSSFNVQAWYFLPVGFGDAFCSGLIGSTGPVLQPLYLGYGLTKEQVLATKSFNVLGIHIIKLVAYSLFGVMSWPYFGYGLVIGLAALPGNYLGQQVLKQMSEQQFRQLVITFIGCSALFMLWQQRSVLLF
;
A
#
# COMPACT_ATOMS: atom_id res chain seq x y z
N MET A 1 -6.73 2.96 -24.97
CA MET A 1 -6.76 1.60 -24.42
C MET A 1 -6.15 1.53 -23.01
N ILE A 2 -4.88 1.95 -22.80
CA ILE A 2 -4.20 1.89 -21.47
C ILE A 2 -5.00 2.60 -20.37
N VAL A 3 -5.48 3.83 -20.61
CA VAL A 3 -6.26 4.61 -19.63
C VAL A 3 -7.53 3.87 -19.21
N LEU A 4 -8.27 3.26 -20.16
CA LEU A 4 -9.49 2.50 -19.85
C LEU A 4 -9.20 1.28 -18.96
N ILE A 5 -8.15 0.53 -19.28
CA ILE A 5 -7.74 -0.64 -18.47
C ILE A 5 -7.33 -0.19 -17.07
N LEU A 6 -6.53 0.88 -16.95
CA LEU A 6 -6.13 1.44 -15.64
C LEU A 6 -7.32 1.92 -14.83
N THR A 7 -8.30 2.57 -15.46
CA THR A 7 -9.53 3.05 -14.78
C THR A 7 -10.32 1.88 -14.21
N LEU A 8 -10.63 0.86 -15.01
CA LEU A 8 -11.42 -0.30 -14.58
C LEU A 8 -10.67 -1.10 -13.50
N ALA A 9 -9.41 -1.41 -13.75
CA ALA A 9 -8.58 -2.16 -12.80
C ALA A 9 -8.40 -1.39 -11.48
N SER A 10 -8.25 -0.06 -11.55
CA SER A 10 -8.15 0.78 -10.34
C SER A 10 -9.43 0.74 -9.53
N SER A 11 -10.60 0.96 -10.16
CA SER A 11 -11.89 0.91 -9.46
C SER A 11 -12.09 -0.41 -8.72
N ILE A 12 -11.78 -1.55 -9.36
CA ILE A 12 -11.87 -2.87 -8.75
C ILE A 12 -10.84 -3.04 -7.64
N ALA A 13 -9.58 -2.64 -7.88
CA ALA A 13 -8.51 -2.76 -6.90
C ALA A 13 -8.80 -1.93 -5.63
N TRP A 14 -9.37 -0.73 -5.77
CA TRP A 14 -9.74 0.12 -4.64
C TRP A 14 -10.99 -0.39 -3.91
N PHE A 15 -11.95 -0.97 -4.62
CA PHE A 15 -13.08 -1.67 -3.99
C PHE A 15 -12.60 -2.80 -3.09
N ILE A 16 -11.80 -3.73 -3.63
CA ILE A 16 -11.21 -4.83 -2.85
C ILE A 16 -10.39 -4.29 -1.69
N SER A 17 -9.53 -3.29 -1.97
CA SER A 17 -8.68 -2.65 -0.96
C SER A 17 -9.48 -2.01 0.19
N SER A 18 -10.70 -1.55 -0.05
CA SER A 18 -11.57 -1.00 0.99
C SER A 18 -12.14 -2.08 1.93
N LEU A 19 -12.34 -3.28 1.42
CA LEU A 19 -12.85 -4.41 2.22
C LEU A 19 -11.78 -5.06 3.11
N ILE A 20 -10.50 -4.92 2.74
CA ILE A 20 -9.39 -5.58 3.43
C ILE A 20 -8.41 -4.59 4.09
N GLY A 21 -8.70 -3.30 4.04
CA GLY A 21 -7.85 -2.25 4.62
C GLY A 21 -6.56 -1.96 3.85
N GLY A 22 -6.46 -2.36 2.60
CA GLY A 22 -5.29 -2.13 1.74
C GLY A 22 -5.14 -3.22 0.69
N GLY A 23 -4.18 -3.07 -0.25
CA GLY A 23 -3.89 -4.11 -1.24
C GLY A 23 -4.09 -3.67 -2.70
N SER A 24 -4.65 -2.50 -2.98
CA SER A 24 -4.71 -1.97 -4.35
C SER A 24 -3.34 -1.96 -5.06
N PRO A 25 -2.20 -1.69 -4.41
CA PRO A 25 -0.91 -1.75 -5.06
C PRO A 25 -0.53 -3.15 -5.55
N LEU A 26 -0.98 -4.21 -4.88
CA LEU A 26 -0.69 -5.59 -5.30
C LEU A 26 -1.24 -5.92 -6.70
N ILE A 27 -2.34 -5.26 -7.08
CA ILE A 27 -2.96 -5.39 -8.41
C ILE A 27 -2.35 -4.37 -9.37
N LEU A 28 -2.19 -3.12 -8.92
CA LEU A 28 -1.81 -2.01 -9.79
C LEU A 28 -0.32 -2.00 -10.14
N ILE A 29 0.58 -2.44 -9.24
CA ILE A 29 2.03 -2.49 -9.49
C ILE A 29 2.37 -3.36 -10.71
N PRO A 30 1.96 -4.65 -10.76
CA PRO A 30 2.22 -5.48 -11.93
C PRO A 30 1.59 -4.92 -13.20
N LEU A 31 0.36 -4.40 -13.10
CA LEU A 31 -0.36 -3.85 -14.24
C LEU A 31 0.36 -2.64 -14.85
N ILE A 32 0.83 -1.70 -14.02
CA ILE A 32 1.58 -0.52 -14.48
C ILE A 32 2.91 -0.93 -15.08
N SER A 33 3.61 -1.89 -14.45
CA SER A 33 4.89 -2.40 -14.96
C SER A 33 4.76 -2.97 -16.37
N VAL A 34 3.67 -3.69 -16.65
CA VAL A 34 3.42 -4.30 -17.98
C VAL A 34 2.88 -3.29 -18.99
N LEU A 35 1.95 -2.41 -18.59
CA LEU A 35 1.27 -1.50 -19.52
C LEU A 35 2.08 -0.24 -19.84
N ILE A 36 2.97 0.19 -18.96
CA ILE A 36 3.75 1.42 -19.09
C ILE A 36 5.24 1.09 -19.03
N SER A 37 5.77 0.85 -17.84
CA SER A 37 7.15 0.41 -17.58
C SER A 37 7.36 0.18 -16.07
N THR A 38 8.42 -0.56 -15.72
CA THR A 38 8.82 -0.75 -14.31
C THR A 38 9.24 0.56 -13.64
N SER A 39 9.90 1.46 -14.38
CA SER A 39 10.31 2.79 -13.87
C SER A 39 9.12 3.71 -13.58
N ALA A 40 7.97 3.50 -14.24
CA ALA A 40 6.75 4.27 -14.00
C ALA A 40 6.05 3.86 -12.69
N VAL A 41 6.33 2.67 -12.16
CA VAL A 41 5.60 2.12 -11.00
C VAL A 41 5.68 3.04 -9.77
N PRO A 42 6.87 3.46 -9.26
CA PRO A 42 6.93 4.28 -8.06
C PRO A 42 6.18 5.63 -8.19
N PRO A 43 6.39 6.44 -9.24
CA PRO A 43 5.71 7.74 -9.34
C PRO A 43 4.22 7.63 -9.65
N VAL A 44 3.79 6.71 -10.51
CA VAL A 44 2.36 6.51 -10.87
C VAL A 44 1.58 6.00 -9.66
N ILE A 45 2.09 4.96 -8.96
CA ILE A 45 1.46 4.45 -7.73
C ILE A 45 1.42 5.53 -6.66
N THR A 46 2.49 6.29 -6.46
CA THR A 46 2.51 7.37 -5.46
C THR A 46 1.39 8.38 -5.68
N THR A 47 1.21 8.85 -6.90
CA THR A 47 0.13 9.77 -7.24
C THR A 47 -1.25 9.12 -7.07
N GLY A 48 -1.45 7.92 -7.58
CA GLY A 48 -2.72 7.19 -7.44
C GLY A 48 -3.10 6.92 -5.98
N MET A 49 -2.13 6.50 -5.16
CA MET A 49 -2.33 6.26 -3.74
C MET A 49 -2.60 7.55 -2.94
N LEU A 50 -1.98 8.67 -3.33
CA LEU A 50 -2.26 9.98 -2.74
C LEU A 50 -3.75 10.30 -2.85
N PHE A 51 -4.28 10.34 -4.07
CA PHE A 51 -5.68 10.72 -4.32
C PHE A 51 -6.68 9.69 -3.79
N GLY A 52 -6.39 8.39 -3.95
CA GLY A 52 -7.28 7.35 -3.44
C GLY A 52 -7.34 7.29 -1.90
N ASN A 53 -6.23 7.53 -1.21
CA ASN A 53 -6.24 7.61 0.26
C ASN A 53 -6.79 8.95 0.78
N ALA A 54 -6.62 10.05 0.05
CA ALA A 54 -7.29 11.32 0.39
C ALA A 54 -8.81 11.15 0.44
N GLN A 55 -9.40 10.44 -0.53
CA GLN A 55 -10.82 10.10 -0.54
C GLN A 55 -11.22 9.27 0.70
N ARG A 56 -10.43 8.25 1.05
CA ARG A 56 -10.68 7.43 2.25
C ARG A 56 -10.58 8.23 3.53
N VAL A 57 -9.59 9.11 3.65
CA VAL A 57 -9.48 10.03 4.78
C VAL A 57 -10.76 10.86 4.89
N GLY A 58 -11.30 11.40 3.79
CA GLY A 58 -12.56 12.12 3.79
C GLY A 58 -13.74 11.26 4.28
N LEU A 59 -13.82 9.98 3.85
CA LEU A 59 -14.90 9.06 4.22
C LEU A 59 -14.84 8.61 5.69
N TYR A 60 -13.65 8.51 6.30
CA TYR A 60 -13.43 7.92 7.62
C TYR A 60 -12.74 8.86 8.61
N TRP A 61 -12.71 10.18 8.35
CA TRP A 61 -11.98 11.19 9.14
C TRP A 61 -12.18 11.07 10.65
N ARG A 62 -13.39 10.79 11.10
CA ARG A 62 -13.77 10.73 12.52
C ARG A 62 -13.20 9.51 13.26
N HIS A 63 -12.66 8.52 12.53
CA HIS A 63 -12.14 7.27 13.07
C HIS A 63 -10.62 7.23 13.13
N ILE A 64 -9.92 8.34 12.87
CA ILE A 64 -8.47 8.41 12.89
C ILE A 64 -7.96 8.29 14.34
N GLU A 65 -7.09 7.30 14.57
CA GLU A 65 -6.35 7.16 15.84
C GLU A 65 -5.09 8.02 15.78
N TRP A 66 -5.20 9.27 16.23
CA TRP A 66 -4.15 10.29 16.14
C TRP A 66 -2.86 9.91 16.87
N ARG A 67 -2.96 9.12 17.94
CA ARG A 67 -1.79 8.64 18.66
C ARG A 67 -0.86 7.84 17.76
N LEU A 68 -1.41 6.96 16.90
CA LEU A 68 -0.61 6.19 15.95
C LEU A 68 -0.05 7.05 14.84
N VAL A 69 -0.79 8.07 14.40
CA VAL A 69 -0.32 9.03 13.38
C VAL A 69 0.93 9.76 13.86
N VAL A 70 0.91 10.27 15.11
CA VAL A 70 2.03 11.01 15.70
C VAL A 70 3.29 10.13 15.84
N TRP A 71 3.13 8.86 16.14
CA TRP A 71 4.26 7.94 16.22
C TRP A 71 4.74 7.46 14.84
N CYS A 72 3.85 7.27 13.88
CA CYS A 72 4.18 6.74 12.55
C CYS A 72 4.85 7.78 11.65
N LEU A 73 4.27 8.98 11.53
CA LEU A 73 4.67 9.96 10.51
C LEU A 73 6.13 10.43 10.62
N PRO A 74 6.73 10.69 11.80
CA PRO A 74 8.12 11.13 11.86
C PRO A 74 9.09 10.11 11.26
N GLY A 75 8.98 8.84 11.66
CA GLY A 75 9.79 7.76 11.09
C GLY A 75 9.51 7.56 9.61
N ALA A 76 8.23 7.54 9.24
CA ALA A 76 7.79 7.38 7.86
C ALA A 76 8.27 8.51 6.94
N SER A 77 8.34 9.76 7.43
CA SER A 77 8.84 10.90 6.66
C SER A 77 10.29 10.70 6.25
N VAL A 78 11.15 10.31 7.20
CA VAL A 78 12.57 10.04 6.92
C VAL A 78 12.71 8.85 5.98
N GLY A 79 11.98 7.75 6.22
CA GLY A 79 11.99 6.56 5.38
C GLY A 79 11.57 6.86 3.95
N ALA A 80 10.49 7.63 3.75
CA ALA A 80 9.97 8.00 2.44
C ALA A 80 10.98 8.80 1.60
N VAL A 81 11.64 9.80 2.21
CA VAL A 81 12.67 10.61 1.54
C VAL A 81 13.88 9.75 1.16
N LEU A 82 14.37 8.93 2.09
CA LEU A 82 15.51 8.03 1.83
C LEU A 82 15.18 7.00 0.74
N GLY A 83 14.00 6.39 0.76
CA GLY A 83 13.55 5.46 -0.27
C GLY A 83 13.44 6.12 -1.64
N ALA A 84 12.88 7.33 -1.71
CA ALA A 84 12.81 8.11 -2.94
C ALA A 84 14.20 8.51 -3.47
N PHE A 85 15.14 8.86 -2.58
CA PHE A 85 16.52 9.15 -2.95
C PHE A 85 17.20 7.92 -3.52
N VAL A 86 17.09 6.76 -2.89
CA VAL A 86 17.69 5.51 -3.39
C VAL A 86 17.13 5.16 -4.77
N VAL A 87 15.81 5.24 -4.97
CA VAL A 87 15.22 4.96 -6.29
C VAL A 87 15.71 5.90 -7.38
N SER A 88 15.96 7.17 -7.05
CA SER A 88 16.49 8.14 -8.01
C SER A 88 17.91 7.82 -8.49
N ARG A 89 18.66 7.02 -7.71
CA ARG A 89 20.05 6.59 -8.00
C ARG A 89 20.14 5.15 -8.48
N THR A 90 19.03 4.40 -8.39
CA THR A 90 19.01 2.97 -8.73
C THR A 90 18.77 2.79 -10.23
N ARG A 91 19.54 1.89 -10.85
CA ARG A 91 19.31 1.49 -12.26
C ARG A 91 17.99 0.71 -12.37
N ILE A 92 17.28 0.85 -13.50
CA ILE A 92 15.99 0.21 -13.77
C ILE A 92 16.04 -1.31 -13.58
N GLU A 93 17.16 -1.95 -13.94
CA GLU A 93 17.39 -3.39 -13.77
C GLU A 93 17.32 -3.81 -12.29
N TRP A 94 17.96 -3.06 -11.41
CA TRP A 94 17.91 -3.31 -9.95
C TRP A 94 16.53 -3.06 -9.35
N LEU A 95 15.76 -2.14 -9.92
CA LEU A 95 14.40 -1.88 -9.46
C LEU A 95 13.48 -3.10 -9.64
N SER A 96 13.62 -3.82 -10.74
CA SER A 96 12.88 -5.07 -10.98
C SER A 96 13.23 -6.15 -9.96
N LEU A 97 14.52 -6.28 -9.61
CA LEU A 97 14.98 -7.21 -8.56
C LEU A 97 14.49 -6.81 -7.18
N LEU A 98 14.51 -5.51 -6.85
CA LEU A 98 13.98 -4.98 -5.59
C LEU A 98 12.48 -5.26 -5.46
N LEU A 99 11.71 -5.03 -6.54
CA LEU A 99 10.29 -5.35 -6.59
C LEU A 99 10.04 -6.85 -6.35
N ALA A 100 10.77 -7.72 -7.04
CA ALA A 100 10.67 -9.16 -6.88
C ALA A 100 11.04 -9.60 -5.46
N GLY A 101 12.17 -9.11 -4.92
CA GLY A 101 12.61 -9.39 -3.56
C GLY A 101 11.62 -8.92 -2.50
N PHE A 102 11.04 -7.71 -2.67
CA PHE A 102 10.01 -7.20 -1.77
C PHE A 102 8.73 -8.05 -1.83
N LEU A 103 8.29 -8.45 -3.02
CA LEU A 103 7.14 -9.32 -3.17
C LEU A 103 7.35 -10.66 -2.47
N LEU A 104 8.54 -11.26 -2.61
CA LEU A 104 8.91 -12.50 -1.89
C LEU A 104 8.95 -12.29 -0.37
N ALA A 105 9.61 -11.22 0.11
CA ALA A 105 9.67 -10.90 1.54
C ALA A 105 8.26 -10.64 2.12
N SER A 106 7.38 -10.01 1.36
CA SER A 106 5.98 -9.82 1.74
C SER A 106 5.25 -11.15 1.92
N VAL A 107 5.46 -12.11 1.01
CA VAL A 107 4.91 -13.47 1.13
C VAL A 107 5.37 -14.14 2.42
N PHE A 108 6.67 -14.14 2.69
CA PHE A 108 7.21 -14.75 3.93
C PHE A 108 6.70 -14.06 5.19
N GLY A 109 6.63 -12.74 5.19
CA GLY A 109 6.08 -11.95 6.30
C GLY A 109 4.61 -12.29 6.57
N LEU A 110 3.81 -12.47 5.53
CA LEU A 110 2.40 -12.81 5.61
C LEU A 110 2.18 -14.25 6.08
N LEU A 111 2.96 -15.22 5.63
CA LEU A 111 2.90 -16.61 6.09
C LEU A 111 3.29 -16.73 7.57
N ASN A 112 4.30 -16.00 8.02
CA ASN A 112 4.69 -15.96 9.44
C ASN A 112 3.63 -15.26 10.32
N SER A 113 2.98 -14.22 9.83
CA SER A 113 1.90 -13.52 10.55
C SER A 113 0.71 -14.44 10.84
N GLN A 114 0.39 -15.38 9.95
CA GLN A 114 -0.67 -16.37 10.19
C GLN A 114 -0.31 -17.35 11.33
N ARG A 115 0.97 -17.68 11.49
CA ARG A 115 1.43 -18.56 12.59
C ARG A 115 1.46 -17.83 13.93
N SER A 116 1.59 -16.50 13.92
CA SER A 116 1.74 -15.67 15.14
C SER A 116 0.40 -15.22 15.76
N GLN A 117 -0.75 -15.57 15.19
CA GLN A 117 -2.06 -15.18 15.75
C GLN A 117 -2.38 -15.80 17.13
N SER A 118 -1.58 -16.74 17.62
CA SER A 118 -1.74 -17.34 18.95
C SER A 118 -0.97 -16.62 20.07
N SER A 119 -0.09 -15.66 19.77
CA SER A 119 0.57 -14.86 20.78
C SER A 119 -0.11 -13.49 20.89
N SER A 120 -0.66 -13.18 22.05
CA SER A 120 -1.16 -11.84 22.41
C SER A 120 0.01 -10.86 22.50
N PHE A 121 0.54 -10.45 21.32
CA PHE A 121 1.56 -9.42 21.26
C PHE A 121 0.88 -8.09 21.56
N ASN A 122 1.16 -7.52 22.72
CA ASN A 122 0.62 -6.21 23.10
C ASN A 122 1.34 -5.13 22.28
N VAL A 123 0.78 -4.79 21.11
CA VAL A 123 1.34 -3.79 20.21
C VAL A 123 1.22 -2.42 20.87
N GLN A 124 2.35 -1.73 21.05
CA GLN A 124 2.38 -0.39 21.59
C GLN A 124 2.52 0.66 20.50
N ALA A 125 2.01 1.89 20.74
CA ALA A 125 1.99 2.95 19.75
C ALA A 125 3.40 3.33 19.23
N TRP A 126 4.43 3.29 20.08
CA TRP A 126 5.79 3.64 19.68
C TRP A 126 6.41 2.66 18.68
N TYR A 127 5.90 1.42 18.54
CA TYR A 127 6.34 0.48 17.50
C TYR A 127 6.11 1.03 16.09
N PHE A 128 5.12 1.91 15.94
CA PHE A 128 4.83 2.54 14.65
C PHE A 128 5.92 3.48 14.15
N LEU A 129 6.84 3.95 15.01
CA LEU A 129 7.94 4.80 14.58
C LEU A 129 8.99 4.02 13.75
N PRO A 130 9.65 2.97 14.25
CA PRO A 130 10.61 2.21 13.45
C PRO A 130 9.93 1.43 12.31
N VAL A 131 8.73 0.91 12.54
CA VAL A 131 8.00 0.17 11.50
C VAL A 131 7.49 1.11 10.42
N GLY A 132 7.03 2.30 10.78
CA GLY A 132 6.67 3.36 9.82
C GLY A 132 7.84 3.82 8.97
N PHE A 133 9.04 3.93 9.55
CA PHE A 133 10.27 4.20 8.80
C PHE A 133 10.54 3.10 7.76
N GLY A 134 10.56 1.84 8.17
CA GLY A 134 10.83 0.71 7.27
C GLY A 134 9.78 0.58 6.16
N ASP A 135 8.50 0.71 6.50
CA ASP A 135 7.39 0.68 5.55
C ASP A 135 7.50 1.80 4.50
N ALA A 136 7.72 3.03 4.97
CA ALA A 136 7.83 4.18 4.09
C ALA A 136 9.11 4.14 3.23
N PHE A 137 10.22 3.61 3.75
CA PHE A 137 11.44 3.37 2.98
C PHE A 137 11.19 2.38 1.84
N CYS A 138 10.62 1.20 2.15
CA CYS A 138 10.23 0.22 1.13
C CYS A 138 9.21 0.80 0.15
N SER A 139 8.20 1.53 0.65
CA SER A 139 7.22 2.23 -0.18
C SER A 139 7.88 3.26 -1.11
N GLY A 140 8.95 3.92 -0.66
CA GLY A 140 9.75 4.84 -1.48
C GLY A 140 10.46 4.15 -2.63
N LEU A 141 10.86 2.88 -2.48
CA LEU A 141 11.51 2.09 -3.52
C LEU A 141 10.53 1.57 -4.57
N ILE A 142 9.37 1.05 -4.14
CA ILE A 142 8.46 0.27 -5.00
C ILE A 142 7.13 0.95 -5.31
N GLY A 143 6.91 2.13 -4.74
CA GLY A 143 5.66 2.88 -4.92
C GLY A 143 4.69 2.72 -3.74
N SER A 144 4.45 1.52 -3.23
CA SER A 144 3.62 1.27 -2.03
C SER A 144 3.79 -0.17 -1.54
N THR A 145 3.73 -0.37 -0.22
CA THR A 145 3.87 -1.67 0.44
C THR A 145 2.55 -2.44 0.59
N GLY A 146 1.43 -1.81 0.27
CA GLY A 146 0.11 -2.45 0.34
C GLY A 146 -0.36 -2.81 1.77
N PRO A 147 -0.76 -4.07 2.05
CA PRO A 147 -1.37 -4.46 3.32
C PRO A 147 -0.35 -4.90 4.39
N VAL A 148 0.96 -4.74 4.17
CA VAL A 148 2.02 -5.29 5.04
C VAL A 148 1.87 -4.90 6.50
N LEU A 149 1.49 -3.66 6.81
CA LEU A 149 1.28 -3.19 8.18
C LEU A 149 -0.11 -3.51 8.78
N GLN A 150 -1.01 -4.12 8.00
CA GLN A 150 -2.37 -4.41 8.47
C GLN A 150 -2.40 -5.22 9.78
N PRO A 151 -1.59 -6.30 9.95
CA PRO A 151 -1.57 -7.06 11.20
C PRO A 151 -1.16 -6.22 12.41
N LEU A 152 -0.28 -5.21 12.23
CA LEU A 152 0.16 -4.34 13.32
C LEU A 152 -0.99 -3.44 13.82
N TYR A 153 -1.78 -2.86 12.89
CA TYR A 153 -2.96 -2.08 13.25
C TYR A 153 -4.02 -2.92 13.96
N LEU A 154 -4.26 -4.13 13.46
CA LEU A 154 -5.21 -5.08 14.11
C LEU A 154 -4.69 -5.57 15.46
N GLY A 155 -3.37 -5.77 15.61
CA GLY A 155 -2.73 -6.15 16.87
C GLY A 155 -2.76 -5.05 17.93
N TYR A 156 -2.84 -3.78 17.53
CA TYR A 156 -3.05 -2.64 18.42
C TYR A 156 -4.49 -2.59 18.96
N GLY A 157 -5.43 -3.31 18.34
CA GLY A 157 -6.82 -3.39 18.76
C GLY A 157 -7.78 -2.40 18.09
N LEU A 158 -7.39 -1.85 16.93
CA LEU A 158 -8.26 -0.95 16.18
C LEU A 158 -9.46 -1.68 15.57
N THR A 159 -10.59 -0.97 15.50
CA THR A 159 -11.77 -1.39 14.72
C THR A 159 -11.48 -1.27 13.21
N LYS A 160 -12.29 -1.92 12.38
CA LYS A 160 -12.12 -1.89 10.91
C LYS A 160 -12.11 -0.46 10.34
N GLU A 161 -12.98 0.42 10.85
CA GLU A 161 -13.05 1.83 10.46
C GLU A 161 -11.79 2.59 10.91
N GLN A 162 -11.33 2.37 12.14
CA GLN A 162 -10.11 2.99 12.66
C GLN A 162 -8.87 2.53 11.89
N VAL A 163 -8.79 1.24 11.52
CA VAL A 163 -7.71 0.71 10.68
C VAL A 163 -7.68 1.41 9.34
N LEU A 164 -8.83 1.50 8.63
CA LEU A 164 -8.89 2.17 7.33
C LEU A 164 -8.54 3.65 7.45
N ALA A 165 -9.11 4.35 8.43
CA ALA A 165 -8.89 5.78 8.65
C ALA A 165 -7.42 6.10 8.93
N THR A 166 -6.87 5.48 9.97
CA THR A 166 -5.51 5.76 10.47
C THR A 166 -4.45 5.39 9.45
N LYS A 167 -4.59 4.21 8.85
CA LYS A 167 -3.71 3.76 7.78
C LYS A 167 -3.77 4.69 6.57
N SER A 168 -4.98 5.04 6.10
CA SER A 168 -5.12 5.92 4.94
C SER A 168 -4.53 7.31 5.20
N PHE A 169 -4.62 7.84 6.42
CA PHE A 169 -4.01 9.10 6.78
C PHE A 169 -2.47 9.01 6.79
N ASN A 170 -1.90 7.97 7.37
CA ASN A 170 -0.45 7.74 7.35
C ASN A 170 0.07 7.59 5.92
N VAL A 171 -0.62 6.78 5.10
CA VAL A 171 -0.27 6.57 3.68
C VAL A 171 -0.40 7.87 2.89
N LEU A 172 -1.44 8.69 3.13
CA LEU A 172 -1.59 10.01 2.51
C LEU A 172 -0.39 10.91 2.81
N GLY A 173 0.01 11.01 4.09
CA GLY A 173 1.18 11.79 4.51
C GLY A 173 2.48 11.30 3.83
N ILE A 174 2.72 9.99 3.82
CA ILE A 174 3.87 9.37 3.15
C ILE A 174 3.88 9.73 1.65
N HIS A 175 2.73 9.62 0.96
CA HIS A 175 2.68 9.89 -0.48
C HIS A 175 2.80 11.37 -0.83
N ILE A 176 2.39 12.30 0.04
CA ILE A 176 2.69 13.73 -0.11
C ILE A 176 4.21 13.94 -0.12
N ILE A 177 4.90 13.40 0.88
CA ILE A 177 6.35 13.51 1.01
C ILE A 177 7.05 12.88 -0.19
N LYS A 178 6.63 11.70 -0.61
CA LYS A 178 7.20 11.01 -1.79
C LYS A 178 6.96 11.77 -3.08
N LEU A 179 5.77 12.36 -3.27
CA LEU A 179 5.48 13.16 -4.46
C LEU A 179 6.47 14.33 -4.58
N VAL A 180 6.70 15.04 -3.47
CA VAL A 180 7.69 16.12 -3.41
C VAL A 180 9.10 15.59 -3.66
N ALA A 181 9.50 14.52 -2.98
CA ALA A 181 10.84 13.93 -3.12
C ALA A 181 11.09 13.40 -4.54
N TYR A 182 10.14 12.69 -5.16
CA TYR A 182 10.26 12.21 -6.54
C TYR A 182 10.33 13.36 -7.55
N SER A 183 9.63 14.48 -7.29
CA SER A 183 9.73 15.66 -8.14
C SER A 183 11.11 16.32 -8.03
N LEU A 184 11.64 16.46 -6.81
CA LEU A 184 12.97 17.04 -6.56
C LEU A 184 14.11 16.17 -7.11
N PHE A 185 13.96 14.84 -7.03
CA PHE A 185 14.97 13.89 -7.51
C PHE A 185 14.82 13.50 -8.99
N GLY A 186 13.88 14.10 -9.72
CA GLY A 186 13.68 13.86 -11.16
C GLY A 186 13.08 12.50 -11.51
N VAL A 187 12.49 11.80 -10.54
CA VAL A 187 11.78 10.52 -10.75
C VAL A 187 10.36 10.75 -11.32
N MET A 188 9.73 11.87 -10.94
CA MET A 188 8.39 12.24 -11.40
C MET A 188 8.45 12.91 -12.79
N SER A 189 7.50 12.54 -13.65
CA SER A 189 7.25 13.21 -14.94
C SER A 189 5.78 13.53 -15.10
N TRP A 190 5.43 14.49 -15.97
CA TRP A 190 4.04 14.85 -16.23
C TRP A 190 3.18 13.67 -16.72
N PRO A 191 3.65 12.80 -17.65
CA PRO A 191 2.90 11.61 -18.03
C PRO A 191 2.64 10.67 -16.85
N TYR A 192 3.61 10.44 -15.97
CA TYR A 192 3.46 9.58 -14.79
C TYR A 192 2.47 10.17 -13.79
N PHE A 193 2.53 11.48 -13.57
CA PHE A 193 1.54 12.18 -12.76
C PHE A 193 0.12 12.02 -13.35
N GLY A 194 -0.04 12.17 -14.67
CA GLY A 194 -1.31 11.98 -15.37
C GLY A 194 -1.89 10.58 -15.21
N TYR A 195 -1.08 9.53 -15.40
CA TYR A 195 -1.53 8.15 -15.15
C TYR A 195 -1.91 7.91 -13.69
N GLY A 196 -1.15 8.48 -12.76
CA GLY A 196 -1.47 8.42 -11.34
C GLY A 196 -2.78 9.11 -10.99
N LEU A 197 -3.08 10.26 -11.61
CA LEU A 197 -4.38 10.94 -11.47
C LEU A 197 -5.53 10.06 -11.95
N VAL A 198 -5.39 9.40 -13.10
CA VAL A 198 -6.39 8.44 -13.61
C VAL A 198 -6.68 7.36 -12.57
N ILE A 199 -5.62 6.73 -12.02
CA ILE A 199 -5.74 5.70 -10.99
C ILE A 199 -6.43 6.26 -9.73
N GLY A 200 -6.03 7.45 -9.29
CA GLY A 200 -6.56 8.09 -8.09
C GLY A 200 -8.02 8.51 -8.22
N LEU A 201 -8.42 9.06 -9.36
CA LEU A 201 -9.82 9.42 -9.63
C LEU A 201 -10.70 8.19 -9.80
N ALA A 202 -10.18 7.16 -10.48
CA ALA A 202 -10.87 5.87 -10.62
C ALA A 202 -11.04 5.11 -9.28
N ALA A 203 -10.36 5.53 -8.22
CA ALA A 203 -10.58 5.01 -6.87
C ALA A 203 -11.92 5.44 -6.27
N LEU A 204 -12.53 6.55 -6.72
CA LEU A 204 -13.77 7.10 -6.16
C LEU A 204 -14.90 6.06 -6.07
N PRO A 205 -15.36 5.45 -7.19
CA PRO A 205 -16.42 4.45 -7.13
C PRO A 205 -16.03 3.23 -6.29
N GLY A 206 -14.77 2.78 -6.36
CA GLY A 206 -14.27 1.65 -5.57
C GLY A 206 -14.31 1.93 -4.07
N ASN A 207 -13.82 3.09 -3.63
CA ASN A 207 -13.83 3.50 -2.22
C ASN A 207 -15.26 3.68 -1.69
N TYR A 208 -16.15 4.30 -2.48
CA TYR A 208 -17.53 4.54 -2.07
C TYR A 208 -18.32 3.24 -1.91
N LEU A 209 -18.28 2.37 -2.93
CA LEU A 209 -18.94 1.06 -2.86
C LEU A 209 -18.35 0.17 -1.77
N GLY A 210 -17.02 0.18 -1.64
CA GLY A 210 -16.33 -0.55 -0.58
C GLY A 210 -16.73 -0.09 0.82
N GLN A 211 -16.94 1.22 1.04
CA GLN A 211 -17.45 1.74 2.31
C GLN A 211 -18.86 1.21 2.62
N GLN A 212 -19.75 1.16 1.64
CA GLN A 212 -21.11 0.66 1.85
C GLN A 212 -21.11 -0.81 2.28
N VAL A 213 -20.31 -1.65 1.62
CA VAL A 213 -20.16 -3.06 1.97
C VAL A 213 -19.50 -3.21 3.34
N LEU A 214 -18.42 -2.45 3.62
CA LEU A 214 -17.71 -2.51 4.90
C LEU A 214 -18.64 -2.21 6.09
N LYS A 215 -19.56 -1.24 5.97
CA LYS A 215 -20.54 -0.91 7.02
C LYS A 215 -21.44 -2.10 7.39
N GLN A 216 -21.69 -3.00 6.44
CA GLN A 216 -22.53 -4.18 6.64
C GLN A 216 -21.75 -5.38 7.17
N MET A 217 -20.40 -5.32 7.13
CA MET A 217 -19.54 -6.41 7.61
C MET A 217 -19.34 -6.36 9.12
N SER A 218 -19.28 -7.54 9.75
CA SER A 218 -18.81 -7.64 11.13
C SER A 218 -17.28 -7.50 11.23
N GLU A 219 -16.75 -7.17 12.43
CA GLU A 219 -15.31 -7.14 12.68
C GLU A 219 -14.65 -8.49 12.39
N GLN A 220 -15.34 -9.59 12.70
CA GLN A 220 -14.84 -10.93 12.43
C GLN A 220 -14.73 -11.22 10.94
N GLN A 221 -15.76 -10.86 10.15
CA GLN A 221 -15.74 -10.98 8.68
C GLN A 221 -14.60 -10.15 8.07
N PHE A 222 -14.41 -8.91 8.54
CA PHE A 222 -13.31 -8.06 8.09
C PHE A 222 -11.96 -8.73 8.34
N ARG A 223 -11.70 -9.21 9.56
CA ARG A 223 -10.45 -9.90 9.92
C ARG A 223 -10.23 -11.15 9.09
N GLN A 224 -11.26 -11.97 8.88
CA GLN A 224 -11.17 -13.18 8.05
C GLN A 224 -10.85 -12.83 6.59
N LEU A 225 -11.49 -11.79 6.05
CA LEU A 225 -11.24 -11.31 4.68
C LEU A 225 -9.80 -10.82 4.51
N VAL A 226 -9.29 -10.05 5.48
CA VAL A 226 -7.89 -9.61 5.51
C VAL A 226 -6.94 -10.80 5.47
N ILE A 227 -7.13 -11.78 6.35
CA ILE A 227 -6.28 -12.98 6.45
C ILE A 227 -6.33 -13.79 5.16
N THR A 228 -7.53 -14.05 4.62
CA THR A 228 -7.72 -14.81 3.39
C THR A 228 -7.05 -14.11 2.20
N PHE A 229 -7.26 -12.80 2.06
CA PHE A 229 -6.64 -12.03 0.97
C PHE A 229 -5.11 -12.05 1.04
N ILE A 230 -4.57 -11.88 2.25
CA ILE A 230 -3.13 -11.97 2.51
C ILE A 230 -2.60 -13.34 2.08
N GLY A 231 -3.27 -14.42 2.49
CA GLY A 231 -2.91 -15.80 2.13
C GLY A 231 -2.97 -16.05 0.63
N CYS A 232 -4.06 -15.66 -0.02
CA CYS A 232 -4.21 -15.78 -1.47
C CYS A 232 -3.16 -14.96 -2.24
N SER A 233 -2.87 -13.74 -1.78
CA SER A 233 -1.83 -12.89 -2.39
C SER A 233 -0.45 -13.53 -2.26
N ALA A 234 -0.14 -14.13 -1.10
CA ALA A 234 1.10 -14.85 -0.88
C ALA A 234 1.25 -16.04 -1.84
N LEU A 235 0.21 -16.88 -1.97
CA LEU A 235 0.22 -18.02 -2.89
C LEU A 235 0.34 -17.59 -4.36
N PHE A 236 -0.37 -16.53 -4.75
CA PHE A 236 -0.28 -15.97 -6.10
C PHE A 236 1.13 -15.46 -6.43
N MET A 237 1.76 -14.78 -5.48
CA MET A 237 3.13 -14.28 -5.63
C MET A 237 4.15 -15.43 -5.76
N LEU A 238 4.02 -16.49 -4.95
CA LEU A 238 4.85 -17.70 -5.07
C LEU A 238 4.67 -18.36 -6.44
N TRP A 239 3.44 -18.46 -6.91
CA TRP A 239 3.15 -18.98 -8.24
C TRP A 239 3.80 -18.15 -9.34
N GLN A 240 3.75 -16.83 -9.25
CA GLN A 240 4.34 -15.93 -10.25
C GLN A 240 5.87 -16.03 -10.29
N GLN A 241 6.50 -16.25 -9.13
CA GLN A 241 7.96 -16.35 -8.96
C GLN A 241 8.51 -17.78 -9.14
N ARG A 242 7.67 -18.77 -9.46
CA ARG A 242 8.12 -20.17 -9.59
C ARG A 242 9.26 -20.39 -10.59
N SER A 243 9.33 -19.59 -11.65
CA SER A 243 10.42 -19.65 -12.64
C SER A 243 11.77 -19.18 -12.09
N VAL A 244 11.77 -18.31 -11.06
CA VAL A 244 12.97 -17.79 -10.40
C VAL A 244 13.40 -18.72 -9.25
N LEU A 245 12.46 -19.47 -8.67
CA LEU A 245 12.74 -20.41 -7.56
C LEU A 245 13.20 -21.82 -8.06
N LEU A 246 13.02 -22.09 -9.35
CA LEU A 246 13.39 -23.39 -9.97
C LEU A 246 14.76 -23.35 -10.69
N PHE A 247 15.46 -22.24 -10.63
CA PHE A 247 16.85 -22.03 -11.06
C PHE A 247 17.66 -21.51 -9.86
#